data_be7ae0aced9a79ced2822993a15b762e
#
_entry.id   be7ae0aced9a79ced2822993a15b762e
#
_cell.length_a   1.000
_cell.length_b   1.000
_cell.length_c   1.000
_cell.angle_alpha   90.00
_cell.angle_beta   90.00
_cell.angle_gamma   90.00
#
_symmetry.space_group_name_H-M   'P 1'
#
loop_
_entity.id
_entity.type
_entity.pdbx_description
1 polymer ?
#
loop_
_entity_poly.entity_id
_entity_poly.type
_entity_poly.pdbx_seq_one_letter_code
_entity_poly.pdbx_strand_id
1 'polypeptide(L)'
;MVTRSEGTTATASQKAGRTAQLLALMTKGDDMFNARDFAALDAVHHPDMIAYIPGNAQPIYGRAAHAVAMRQLVQIFPDIHVHTPYPTQCGSGDWITVVTRATGTSSGEMVLPNGKVIAPTGKAFDVEFGQTTKWDGDRLIIISAFLDTALQAKQLGLAE
;
A
#
# COMPACT_ATOMS: atom_id res chain seq x y z
N MET A 1 -28.83 3.36 37.89
CA MET A 1 -28.52 4.63 37.25
C MET A 1 -27.46 4.35 36.19
N VAL A 2 -27.86 4.19 34.92
CA VAL A 2 -26.95 3.82 33.83
C VAL A 2 -26.47 5.11 33.19
N THR A 3 -25.22 5.47 33.40
CA THR A 3 -24.59 6.62 32.74
C THR A 3 -24.36 6.24 31.26
N ARG A 4 -25.17 6.81 30.37
CA ARG A 4 -24.90 6.83 28.93
C ARG A 4 -23.62 7.62 28.70
N SER A 5 -22.58 6.96 28.20
CA SER A 5 -21.43 7.63 27.59
C SER A 5 -21.91 8.32 26.33
N GLU A 6 -22.01 9.66 26.35
CA GLU A 6 -22.24 10.47 25.16
C GLU A 6 -20.97 10.46 24.33
N GLY A 7 -20.94 9.56 23.32
CA GLY A 7 -19.92 9.61 22.29
C GLY A 7 -20.06 10.90 21.48
N THR A 8 -19.14 11.84 21.66
CA THR A 8 -19.12 13.11 20.92
C THR A 8 -18.99 12.80 19.42
N THR A 9 -20.09 13.02 18.68
CA THR A 9 -20.11 12.88 17.22
C THR A 9 -19.25 13.98 16.59
N ALA A 10 -18.16 13.59 15.90
CA ALA A 10 -17.31 14.55 15.21
C ALA A 10 -18.08 15.38 14.17
N THR A 11 -17.82 16.69 14.12
CA THR A 11 -18.44 17.61 13.16
C THR A 11 -17.98 17.31 11.72
N ALA A 12 -18.72 17.78 10.72
CA ALA A 12 -18.34 17.64 9.30
C ALA A 12 -16.95 18.27 9.02
N SER A 13 -16.66 19.41 9.64
CA SER A 13 -15.33 20.07 9.51
C SER A 13 -14.20 19.24 10.12
N GLN A 14 -14.42 18.64 11.29
CA GLN A 14 -13.42 17.76 11.92
C GLN A 14 -13.15 16.50 11.07
N LYS A 15 -14.20 15.91 10.50
CA LYS A 15 -14.08 14.76 9.59
C LYS A 15 -13.30 15.11 8.32
N ALA A 16 -13.57 16.26 7.71
CA ALA A 16 -12.86 16.75 6.54
C ALA A 16 -11.38 17.02 6.87
N GLY A 17 -11.08 17.64 8.01
CA GLY A 17 -9.71 17.87 8.50
C GLY A 17 -8.94 16.57 8.72
N ARG A 18 -9.58 15.54 9.32
CA ARG A 18 -8.97 14.22 9.52
C ARG A 18 -8.67 13.54 8.20
N THR A 19 -9.60 13.56 7.24
CA THR A 19 -9.37 13.01 5.89
C THR A 19 -8.19 13.67 5.21
N ALA A 20 -8.09 15.01 5.22
CA ALA A 20 -6.96 15.73 4.63
C ALA A 20 -5.62 15.38 5.28
N GLN A 21 -5.59 15.27 6.62
CA GLN A 21 -4.40 14.83 7.37
C GLN A 21 -3.95 13.43 6.93
N LEU A 22 -4.87 12.47 6.87
CA LEU A 22 -4.55 11.09 6.52
C LEU A 22 -4.11 10.95 5.06
N LEU A 23 -4.70 11.72 4.14
CA LEU A 23 -4.27 11.76 2.74
C LEU A 23 -2.84 12.30 2.61
N ALA A 24 -2.48 13.32 3.39
CA ALA A 24 -1.12 13.84 3.41
C ALA A 24 -0.12 12.80 3.96
N LEU A 25 -0.49 12.05 5.02
CA LEU A 25 0.33 10.96 5.55
C LEU A 25 0.47 9.82 4.55
N MET A 26 -0.59 9.48 3.82
CA MET A 26 -0.58 8.45 2.78
C MET A 26 0.37 8.84 1.64
N THR A 27 0.25 10.07 1.11
CA THR A 27 1.16 10.60 0.08
C THR A 27 2.61 10.54 0.54
N LYS A 28 2.87 10.99 1.77
CA LYS A 28 4.21 10.93 2.37
C LYS A 28 4.74 9.50 2.47
N GLY A 29 3.88 8.52 2.80
CA GLY A 29 4.24 7.11 2.84
C GLY A 29 4.66 6.58 1.48
N ASP A 30 3.88 6.85 0.43
CA ASP A 30 4.22 6.45 -0.94
C ASP A 30 5.49 7.17 -1.46
N ASP A 31 5.69 8.44 -1.12
CA ASP A 31 6.91 9.16 -1.46
C ASP A 31 8.16 8.56 -0.77
N MET A 32 8.05 8.13 0.49
CA MET A 32 9.12 7.42 1.19
C MET A 32 9.41 6.06 0.55
N PHE A 33 8.38 5.31 0.14
CA PHE A 33 8.53 4.07 -0.59
C PHE A 33 9.23 4.30 -1.93
N ASN A 34 8.80 5.29 -2.71
CA ASN A 34 9.41 5.67 -3.97
C ASN A 34 10.88 6.09 -3.82
N ALA A 35 11.21 6.77 -2.72
CA ALA A 35 12.58 7.17 -2.38
C ALA A 35 13.42 6.02 -1.79
N ARG A 36 12.83 4.84 -1.53
CA ARG A 36 13.47 3.70 -0.83
C ARG A 36 13.90 4.04 0.60
N ASP A 37 13.29 5.04 1.21
CA ASP A 37 13.50 5.38 2.62
C ASP A 37 12.65 4.47 3.52
N PHE A 38 13.06 3.20 3.60
CA PHE A 38 12.34 2.18 4.36
C PHE A 38 12.35 2.46 5.86
N ALA A 39 13.35 3.16 6.39
CA ALA A 39 13.40 3.50 7.81
C ALA A 39 12.31 4.53 8.16
N ALA A 40 12.15 5.56 7.34
CA ALA A 40 11.08 6.54 7.51
C ALA A 40 9.70 5.91 7.25
N LEU A 41 9.57 5.04 6.26
CA LEU A 41 8.33 4.30 5.96
C LEU A 41 7.91 3.41 7.14
N ASP A 42 8.85 2.68 7.74
CA ASP A 42 8.57 1.82 8.91
C ASP A 42 8.06 2.63 10.10
N ALA A 43 8.49 3.88 10.27
CA ALA A 43 8.04 4.75 11.36
C ALA A 43 6.58 5.14 11.28
N VAL A 44 5.99 5.21 10.06
CA VAL A 44 4.57 5.53 9.85
C VAL A 44 3.66 4.30 9.87
N HIS A 45 4.23 3.10 9.93
CA HIS A 45 3.48 1.86 10.06
C HIS A 45 3.30 1.47 11.54
N HIS A 46 2.09 1.01 11.90
CA HIS A 46 1.84 0.47 13.23
C HIS A 46 2.60 -0.85 13.41
N PRO A 47 3.17 -1.15 14.60
CA PRO A 47 3.85 -2.44 14.84
C PRO A 47 3.00 -3.67 14.49
N ASP A 48 1.70 -3.63 14.82
CA ASP A 48 0.74 -4.73 14.62
C ASP A 48 -0.08 -4.56 13.33
N MET A 49 0.46 -3.89 12.32
CA MET A 49 -0.25 -3.68 11.07
C MET A 49 -0.60 -4.99 10.36
N ILE A 50 -1.66 -4.95 9.54
CA ILE A 50 -2.08 -6.04 8.67
C ILE A 50 -2.06 -5.54 7.23
N ALA A 51 -1.39 -6.28 6.34
CA ALA A 51 -1.32 -5.93 4.93
C ALA A 51 -1.94 -7.04 4.05
N TYR A 52 -2.94 -6.66 3.27
CA TYR A 52 -3.55 -7.50 2.24
C TYR A 52 -2.94 -7.10 0.89
N ILE A 53 -2.09 -7.96 0.34
CA ILE A 53 -1.31 -7.68 -0.86
C ILE A 53 -1.81 -8.56 -2.01
N PRO A 54 -1.99 -8.03 -3.23
CA PRO A 54 -2.40 -8.80 -4.40
C PRO A 54 -1.50 -10.01 -4.64
N GLY A 55 -2.10 -11.15 -4.94
CA GLY A 55 -1.38 -12.40 -5.17
C GLY A 55 -1.00 -13.19 -3.92
N ASN A 56 -1.09 -12.62 -2.72
CA ASN A 56 -0.88 -13.36 -1.49
C ASN A 56 -2.17 -14.06 -1.04
N ALA A 57 -2.08 -15.36 -0.74
CA ALA A 57 -3.22 -16.13 -0.22
C ALA A 57 -3.58 -15.75 1.22
N GLN A 58 -2.64 -15.24 1.97
CA GLN A 58 -2.81 -14.82 3.37
C GLN A 58 -2.31 -13.40 3.58
N PRO A 59 -2.91 -12.65 4.52
CA PRO A 59 -2.40 -11.34 4.89
C PRO A 59 -1.01 -11.44 5.53
N ILE A 60 -0.26 -10.35 5.43
CA ILE A 60 1.01 -10.18 6.14
C ILE A 60 0.71 -9.52 7.47
N TYR A 61 1.15 -10.12 8.56
CA TYR A 61 0.96 -9.63 9.90
C TYR A 61 2.24 -9.00 10.46
N GLY A 62 2.11 -7.79 10.96
CA GLY A 62 3.18 -7.05 11.60
C GLY A 62 4.07 -6.24 10.63
N ARG A 63 4.52 -5.09 11.12
CA ARG A 63 5.37 -4.15 10.38
C ARG A 63 6.67 -4.79 9.88
N ALA A 64 7.32 -5.63 10.70
CA ALA A 64 8.58 -6.25 10.31
C ALA A 64 8.43 -7.18 9.10
N ALA A 65 7.38 -7.99 9.06
CA ALA A 65 7.10 -8.87 7.92
C ALA A 65 6.70 -8.07 6.67
N HIS A 66 5.92 -6.99 6.84
CA HIS A 66 5.57 -6.08 5.75
C HIS A 66 6.82 -5.41 5.17
N ALA A 67 7.75 -4.94 6.00
CA ALA A 67 9.00 -4.33 5.58
C ALA A 67 9.87 -5.30 4.74
N VAL A 68 9.91 -6.58 5.10
CA VAL A 68 10.58 -7.63 4.31
C VAL A 68 9.93 -7.75 2.93
N ALA A 69 8.59 -7.85 2.88
CA ALA A 69 7.85 -7.96 1.62
C ALA A 69 8.07 -6.75 0.68
N MET A 70 8.11 -5.53 1.24
CA MET A 70 8.37 -4.32 0.45
C MET A 70 9.80 -4.30 -0.12
N ARG A 71 10.80 -4.73 0.64
CA ARG A 71 12.18 -4.85 0.14
C ARG A 71 12.30 -5.92 -0.95
N GLN A 72 11.62 -7.06 -0.81
CA GLN A 72 11.56 -8.08 -1.85
C GLN A 72 10.92 -7.57 -3.13
N LEU A 73 9.82 -6.81 -3.01
CA LEU A 73 9.16 -6.19 -4.16
C LEU A 73 10.11 -5.26 -4.93
N VAL A 74 10.89 -4.46 -4.23
CA VAL A 74 11.90 -3.58 -4.83
C VAL A 74 13.09 -4.35 -5.42
N GLN A 75 13.41 -5.54 -4.92
CA GLN A 75 14.41 -6.40 -5.58
C GLN A 75 13.93 -6.91 -6.94
N ILE A 76 12.63 -7.23 -7.06
CA ILE A 76 12.02 -7.68 -8.32
C ILE A 76 11.86 -6.51 -9.30
N PHE A 77 11.38 -5.38 -8.81
CA PHE A 77 11.10 -4.16 -9.55
C PHE A 77 11.87 -2.97 -8.94
N PRO A 78 13.17 -2.80 -9.23
CA PRO A 78 13.98 -1.75 -8.59
C PRO A 78 13.49 -0.33 -8.86
N ASP A 79 12.82 -0.11 -9.97
CA ASP A 79 12.22 1.15 -10.41
C ASP A 79 10.73 1.28 -10.09
N ILE A 80 10.17 0.37 -9.27
CA ILE A 80 8.75 0.43 -8.90
C ILE A 80 8.40 1.81 -8.32
N HIS A 81 7.30 2.37 -8.82
CA HIS A 81 6.87 3.71 -8.46
C HIS A 81 5.35 3.78 -8.32
N VAL A 82 4.88 4.30 -7.20
CA VAL A 82 3.49 4.67 -6.95
C VAL A 82 3.33 6.15 -7.29
N HIS A 83 2.46 6.46 -8.25
CA HIS A 83 2.34 7.84 -8.74
C HIS A 83 1.54 8.71 -7.78
N THR A 84 2.06 9.89 -7.46
CA THR A 84 1.42 10.95 -6.69
C THR A 84 1.44 12.26 -7.52
N PRO A 85 0.48 13.18 -7.35
CA PRO A 85 -0.72 13.09 -6.49
C PRO A 85 -1.75 12.07 -7.00
N TYR A 86 -2.62 11.61 -6.10
CA TYR A 86 -3.65 10.63 -6.47
C TYR A 86 -4.77 11.31 -7.27
N PRO A 87 -5.12 10.80 -8.46
CA PRO A 87 -6.24 11.33 -9.25
C PRO A 87 -7.60 11.04 -8.60
N THR A 88 -7.71 9.96 -7.85
CA THR A 88 -8.91 9.61 -7.09
C THR A 88 -8.55 9.35 -5.63
N GLN A 89 -9.24 10.04 -4.74
CA GLN A 89 -9.02 9.91 -3.31
C GLN A 89 -10.27 10.24 -2.51
N CYS A 90 -10.52 9.51 -1.45
CA CYS A 90 -11.61 9.77 -0.52
C CYS A 90 -11.28 9.22 0.87
N GLY A 91 -12.05 9.62 1.87
CA GLY A 91 -11.88 9.11 3.22
C GLY A 91 -13.05 9.44 4.13
N SER A 92 -13.15 8.68 5.21
CA SER A 92 -14.12 8.91 6.29
C SER A 92 -13.58 8.33 7.59
N GLY A 93 -13.57 9.16 8.65
CA GLY A 93 -12.99 8.77 9.94
C GLY A 93 -11.51 8.44 9.79
N ASP A 94 -11.12 7.24 10.18
CA ASP A 94 -9.75 6.75 10.09
C ASP A 94 -9.46 5.92 8.83
N TRP A 95 -10.35 5.96 7.84
CA TRP A 95 -10.20 5.24 6.59
C TRP A 95 -9.92 6.19 5.43
N ILE A 96 -8.96 5.79 4.59
CA ILE A 96 -8.61 6.48 3.34
C ILE A 96 -8.59 5.45 2.21
N THR A 97 -9.11 5.85 1.07
CA THR A 97 -8.98 5.10 -0.19
C THR A 97 -8.37 6.03 -1.24
N VAL A 98 -7.38 5.52 -1.96
CA VAL A 98 -6.74 6.20 -3.08
C VAL A 98 -6.67 5.26 -4.28
N VAL A 99 -6.82 5.82 -5.48
CA VAL A 99 -6.59 5.11 -6.73
C VAL A 99 -5.62 5.94 -7.56
N THR A 100 -4.58 5.30 -8.06
CA THR A 100 -3.52 5.90 -8.83
C THR A 100 -2.94 4.89 -9.82
N ARG A 101 -1.73 5.12 -10.29
CA ARG A 101 -0.98 4.19 -11.15
C ARG A 101 0.24 3.67 -10.40
N ALA A 102 0.59 2.43 -10.68
CA ALA A 102 1.88 1.85 -10.30
C ALA A 102 2.61 1.38 -11.55
N THR A 103 3.90 1.66 -11.63
CA THR A 103 4.78 1.28 -12.74
C THR A 103 6.01 0.58 -12.21
N GLY A 104 6.64 -0.25 -13.04
CA GLY A 104 7.90 -0.91 -12.68
C GLY A 104 8.37 -1.84 -13.79
N THR A 105 9.66 -2.21 -13.74
CA THR A 105 10.31 -3.09 -14.71
C THR A 105 10.80 -4.36 -14.03
N SER A 106 10.49 -5.52 -14.61
CA SER A 106 10.98 -6.82 -14.13
C SER A 106 12.49 -6.93 -14.37
N SER A 107 13.28 -6.57 -13.39
CA SER A 107 14.75 -6.53 -13.45
C SER A 107 15.42 -7.48 -12.46
N GLY A 108 14.67 -7.98 -11.46
CA GLY A 108 15.14 -8.95 -10.49
C GLY A 108 14.41 -10.29 -10.60
N GLU A 109 14.98 -11.32 -9.98
CA GLU A 109 14.36 -12.63 -9.89
C GLU A 109 13.15 -12.62 -8.96
N MET A 110 12.08 -13.29 -9.36
CA MET A 110 10.89 -13.50 -8.53
C MET A 110 10.86 -14.95 -8.04
N VAL A 111 10.87 -15.16 -6.75
CA VAL A 111 10.71 -16.50 -6.15
C VAL A 111 9.25 -16.70 -5.75
N LEU A 112 8.60 -17.67 -6.39
CA LEU A 112 7.21 -18.02 -6.09
C LEU A 112 7.11 -18.84 -4.79
N PRO A 113 5.93 -18.92 -4.16
CA PRO A 113 5.74 -19.68 -2.91
C PRO A 113 6.11 -21.16 -2.99
N ASN A 114 6.06 -21.76 -4.19
CA ASN A 114 6.45 -23.14 -4.44
C ASN A 114 7.98 -23.31 -4.69
N GLY A 115 8.76 -22.24 -4.50
CA GLY A 115 10.21 -22.23 -4.71
C GLY A 115 10.65 -22.07 -6.18
N LYS A 116 9.71 -21.98 -7.13
CA LYS A 116 10.06 -21.73 -8.53
C LYS A 116 10.59 -20.32 -8.69
N VAL A 117 11.74 -20.18 -9.34
CA VAL A 117 12.35 -18.91 -9.68
C VAL A 117 11.92 -18.50 -11.09
N ILE A 118 11.42 -17.28 -11.22
CA ILE A 118 11.13 -16.63 -12.50
C ILE A 118 12.24 -15.62 -12.75
N ALA A 119 12.95 -15.79 -13.86
CA ALA A 119 13.98 -14.85 -14.30
C ALA A 119 13.37 -13.50 -14.69
N PRO A 120 14.12 -12.39 -14.56
CA PRO A 120 13.67 -11.10 -14.99
C PRO A 120 13.34 -11.10 -16.49
N THR A 121 12.21 -10.50 -16.86
CA THR A 121 11.77 -10.43 -18.27
C THR A 121 12.28 -9.18 -18.97
N GLY A 122 12.74 -8.19 -18.24
CA GLY A 122 13.10 -6.86 -18.76
C GLY A 122 11.89 -6.02 -19.22
N LYS A 123 10.66 -6.55 -19.08
CA LYS A 123 9.44 -5.85 -19.47
C LYS A 123 8.90 -5.00 -18.33
N ALA A 124 8.27 -3.88 -18.70
CA ALA A 124 7.64 -2.98 -17.76
C ALA A 124 6.14 -3.25 -17.62
N PHE A 125 5.60 -2.89 -16.47
CA PHE A 125 4.16 -2.79 -16.26
C PHE A 125 3.74 -1.35 -15.93
N ASP A 126 2.49 -1.06 -16.22
CA ASP A 126 1.80 0.18 -15.92
C ASP A 126 0.33 -0.16 -15.71
N VAL A 127 -0.08 -0.17 -14.45
CA VAL A 127 -1.40 -0.61 -14.04
C VAL A 127 -2.06 0.39 -13.11
N GLU A 128 -3.38 0.40 -13.09
CA GLU A 128 -4.13 1.07 -12.03
C GLU A 128 -3.87 0.37 -10.70
N PHE A 129 -3.62 1.16 -9.67
CA PHE A 129 -3.29 0.71 -8.34
C PHE A 129 -4.15 1.41 -7.31
N GLY A 130 -4.84 0.64 -6.50
CA GLY A 130 -5.68 1.13 -5.42
C GLY A 130 -5.16 0.71 -4.05
N GLN A 131 -5.34 1.58 -3.07
CA GLN A 131 -5.05 1.29 -1.67
C GLN A 131 -6.21 1.77 -0.80
N THR A 132 -6.69 0.89 0.07
CA THR A 132 -7.61 1.25 1.16
C THR A 132 -6.88 1.02 2.47
N THR A 133 -6.80 2.06 3.30
CA THR A 133 -6.01 2.05 4.54
C THR A 133 -6.82 2.47 5.74
N LYS A 134 -6.56 1.83 6.88
CA LYS A 134 -7.04 2.24 8.20
C LYS A 134 -5.87 2.77 9.01
N TRP A 135 -6.14 3.81 9.78
CA TRP A 135 -5.14 4.51 10.60
C TRP A 135 -5.51 4.44 12.08
N ASP A 136 -4.51 4.27 12.92
CA ASP A 136 -4.58 4.45 14.37
C ASP A 136 -3.71 5.66 14.73
N GLY A 137 -4.34 6.78 15.07
CA GLY A 137 -3.64 8.05 15.13
C GLY A 137 -2.98 8.38 13.78
N ASP A 138 -1.67 8.56 13.78
CA ASP A 138 -0.88 8.86 12.58
C ASP A 138 -0.11 7.63 12.06
N ARG A 139 -0.50 6.43 12.49
CA ARG A 139 0.11 5.17 12.05
C ARG A 139 -0.86 4.32 11.27
N LEU A 140 -0.41 3.84 10.11
CA LEU A 140 -1.16 2.92 9.28
C LEU A 140 -1.23 1.54 9.93
N ILE A 141 -2.45 1.05 10.23
CA ILE A 141 -2.67 -0.24 10.89
C ILE A 141 -3.24 -1.30 9.96
N ILE A 142 -3.99 -0.92 8.92
CA ILE A 142 -4.44 -1.85 7.88
C ILE A 142 -4.15 -1.24 6.52
N ILE A 143 -3.61 -2.02 5.61
CA ILE A 143 -3.52 -1.70 4.20
C ILE A 143 -4.11 -2.84 3.37
N SER A 144 -4.98 -2.51 2.43
CA SER A 144 -5.45 -3.41 1.38
C SER A 144 -5.07 -2.80 0.04
N ALA A 145 -4.18 -3.45 -0.67
CA ALA A 145 -3.73 -3.04 -1.99
C ALA A 145 -4.47 -3.82 -3.08
N PHE A 146 -4.75 -3.17 -4.19
CA PHE A 146 -5.50 -3.73 -5.32
C PHE A 146 -4.84 -3.34 -6.63
N LEU A 147 -4.71 -4.28 -7.54
CA LEU A 147 -4.33 -4.03 -8.93
C LEU A 147 -4.82 -5.19 -9.81
N ASP A 148 -4.89 -4.96 -11.11
CA ASP A 148 -5.16 -6.02 -12.08
C ASP A 148 -3.89 -6.85 -12.28
N THR A 149 -3.79 -7.96 -11.52
CA THR A 149 -2.65 -8.88 -11.58
C THR A 149 -2.56 -9.62 -12.91
N ALA A 150 -3.69 -9.86 -13.60
CA ALA A 150 -3.70 -10.49 -14.90
C ALA A 150 -3.12 -9.57 -15.97
N LEU A 151 -3.54 -8.30 -15.98
CA LEU A 151 -2.96 -7.29 -16.87
C LEU A 151 -1.47 -7.09 -16.58
N GLN A 152 -1.09 -6.99 -15.31
CA GLN A 152 0.34 -6.88 -14.92
C GLN A 152 1.16 -8.08 -15.44
N ALA A 153 0.67 -9.31 -15.24
CA ALA A 153 1.35 -10.53 -15.71
C ALA A 153 1.48 -10.53 -17.23
N LYS A 154 0.46 -10.11 -17.97
CA LYS A 154 0.48 -9.99 -19.43
C LYS A 154 1.51 -8.94 -19.89
N GLN A 155 1.54 -7.77 -19.29
CA GLN A 155 2.51 -6.72 -19.60
C GLN A 155 3.95 -7.19 -19.34
N LEU A 156 4.17 -7.93 -18.27
CA LEU A 156 5.46 -8.51 -17.91
C LEU A 156 5.84 -9.74 -18.78
N GLY A 157 4.93 -10.25 -19.62
CA GLY A 157 5.15 -11.42 -20.44
C GLY A 157 5.19 -12.74 -19.64
N LEU A 158 4.51 -12.76 -18.51
CA LEU A 158 4.37 -13.93 -17.63
C LEU A 158 3.06 -14.69 -17.87
N ALA A 159 2.15 -14.13 -18.64
CA ALA A 159 0.89 -14.73 -19.10
C ALA A 159 0.61 -14.32 -20.56
N GLU A 160 -0.22 -15.12 -21.25
CA GLU A 160 -0.71 -14.85 -22.61
C GLU A 160 -1.83 -13.81 -22.63
#